data_c1f6f1aca45bd292e045be4e23c1a69e
#
_entry.id   c1f6f1aca45bd292e045be4e23c1a69e
#
_cell.length_a   1.000
_cell.length_b   1.000
_cell.length_c   1.000
_cell.angle_alpha   90.00
_cell.angle_beta   90.00
_cell.angle_gamma   90.00
#
_symmetry.space_group_name_H-M   'P 1'
#
loop_
_entity.id
_entity.type
_entity.pdbx_description
1 polymer ?
#
loop_
_entity_poly.entity_id
_entity_poly.type
_entity_poly.pdbx_seq_one_letter_code
_entity_poly.pdbx_strand_id
1 'polypeptide(L)'
;MSKSFLDFLPTNFRHEKSFFIQKNLNDHEKLSNLSDLDLNKIQRKCPLCTYNNLKKIRAIAIFRKEIAISPSQAYLLLHCGIGSIKSLSLSTPYELERKIGRLERSLRVKTETEITYTLLKIWINKAKKIYKSI
;
A
#
# COMPACT_ATOMS: atom_id res chain seq x y z
N MET A 1 -15.35 -14.46 9.88
CA MET A 1 -13.93 -14.59 9.52
C MET A 1 -13.35 -13.24 9.15
N SER A 2 -12.21 -12.92 9.71
CA SER A 2 -11.51 -11.70 9.31
C SER A 2 -10.95 -11.86 7.90
N LYS A 3 -11.07 -10.81 7.09
CA LYS A 3 -10.50 -10.81 5.74
C LYS A 3 -8.98 -10.71 5.84
N SER A 4 -8.29 -11.47 5.00
CA SER A 4 -6.86 -11.36 4.86
C SER A 4 -6.49 -9.97 4.32
N PHE A 5 -5.30 -9.48 4.67
CA PHE A 5 -4.75 -8.26 4.09
C PHE A 5 -4.83 -8.25 2.55
N LEU A 6 -4.60 -9.42 1.94
CA LEU A 6 -4.55 -9.54 0.49
C LEU A 6 -5.93 -9.54 -0.17
N ASP A 7 -7.00 -9.72 0.59
CA ASP A 7 -8.36 -9.76 0.04
C ASP A 7 -8.81 -8.41 -0.52
N PHE A 8 -8.14 -7.33 -0.16
CA PHE A 8 -8.44 -5.99 -0.66
C PHE A 8 -7.78 -5.68 -2.00
N LEU A 9 -6.93 -6.58 -2.51
CA LEU A 9 -6.20 -6.32 -3.73
C LEU A 9 -7.08 -6.51 -4.96
N PRO A 10 -6.95 -5.63 -5.98
CA PRO A 10 -7.66 -5.79 -7.25
C PRO A 10 -7.22 -7.05 -8.02
N THR A 11 -7.98 -7.41 -9.03
CA THR A 11 -7.76 -8.60 -9.84
C THR A 11 -6.40 -8.65 -10.52
N ASN A 12 -5.83 -7.47 -10.84
CA ASN A 12 -4.51 -7.43 -11.47
C ASN A 12 -3.37 -7.92 -10.56
N PHE A 13 -3.66 -8.14 -9.27
CA PHE A 13 -2.70 -8.72 -8.31
C PHE A 13 -2.96 -10.20 -8.03
N ARG A 14 -3.80 -10.87 -8.82
CA ARG A 14 -4.24 -12.24 -8.53
C ARG A 14 -3.10 -13.24 -8.44
N HIS A 15 -2.06 -13.10 -9.25
CA HIS A 15 -0.92 -14.01 -9.24
C HIS A 15 -0.08 -13.84 -7.98
N GLU A 16 0.19 -12.60 -7.60
CA GLU A 16 0.93 -12.28 -6.39
C GLU A 16 0.15 -12.74 -5.15
N LYS A 17 -1.15 -12.48 -5.13
CA LYS A 17 -2.02 -12.89 -4.03
C LYS A 17 -1.99 -14.40 -3.85
N SER A 18 -2.13 -15.15 -4.94
CA SER A 18 -2.07 -16.61 -4.92
C SER A 18 -0.76 -17.12 -4.35
N PHE A 19 0.36 -16.56 -4.82
CA PHE A 19 1.69 -16.93 -4.35
C PHE A 19 1.84 -16.71 -2.84
N PHE A 20 1.46 -15.53 -2.37
CA PHE A 20 1.61 -15.20 -0.94
C PHE A 20 0.74 -16.06 -0.05
N ILE A 21 -0.48 -16.40 -0.48
CA ILE A 21 -1.37 -17.27 0.27
C ILE A 21 -0.76 -18.67 0.37
N GLN A 22 -0.24 -19.21 -0.72
CA GLN A 22 0.40 -20.53 -0.75
C GLN A 22 1.62 -20.61 0.16
N LYS A 23 2.35 -19.50 0.30
CA LYS A 23 3.58 -19.45 1.11
C LYS A 23 3.34 -18.95 2.53
N ASN A 24 2.09 -18.77 2.93
CA ASN A 24 1.74 -18.24 4.25
C ASN A 24 2.34 -16.84 4.51
N LEU A 25 2.43 -16.02 3.48
CA LEU A 25 2.95 -14.66 3.55
C LEU A 25 1.83 -13.62 3.39
N ASN A 26 0.63 -13.94 3.86
CA ASN A 26 -0.54 -13.07 3.70
C ASN A 26 -0.72 -12.08 4.87
N ASP A 27 0.34 -11.83 5.62
CA ASP A 27 0.36 -10.93 6.77
C ASP A 27 1.15 -9.66 6.42
N HIS A 28 0.58 -8.50 6.73
CA HIS A 28 1.22 -7.22 6.40
C HIS A 28 2.58 -7.05 7.07
N GLU A 29 2.81 -7.61 8.26
CA GLU A 29 4.11 -7.53 8.91
C GLU A 29 5.18 -8.28 8.11
N LYS A 30 4.87 -9.50 7.69
CA LYS A 30 5.80 -10.30 6.89
C LYS A 30 6.08 -9.66 5.54
N LEU A 31 5.03 -9.13 4.88
CA LEU A 31 5.18 -8.49 3.58
C LEU A 31 5.98 -7.21 3.66
N SER A 32 5.83 -6.43 4.73
CA SER A 32 6.55 -5.18 4.90
C SER A 32 8.05 -5.38 5.11
N ASN A 33 8.46 -6.56 5.57
CA ASN A 33 9.85 -6.87 5.85
C ASN A 33 10.61 -7.45 4.66
N LEU A 34 9.94 -7.64 3.52
CA LEU A 34 10.61 -8.19 2.33
C LEU A 34 11.60 -7.18 1.76
N SER A 35 12.82 -7.64 1.47
CA SER A 35 13.84 -6.82 0.82
C SER A 35 13.67 -6.86 -0.70
N ASP A 36 14.37 -5.99 -1.41
CA ASP A 36 14.38 -6.01 -2.87
C ASP A 36 14.90 -7.36 -3.39
N LEU A 37 15.89 -7.95 -2.71
CA LEU A 37 16.40 -9.26 -3.05
C LEU A 37 15.32 -10.34 -2.88
N ASP A 38 14.54 -10.24 -1.80
CA ASP A 38 13.42 -11.16 -1.58
C ASP A 38 12.40 -11.09 -2.70
N LEU A 39 12.07 -9.87 -3.15
CA LEU A 39 11.14 -9.67 -4.27
C LEU A 39 11.67 -10.29 -5.56
N ASN A 40 12.96 -10.16 -5.83
CA ASN A 40 13.59 -10.78 -6.99
C ASN A 40 13.50 -12.30 -6.93
N LYS A 41 13.72 -12.88 -5.75
CA LYS A 41 13.60 -14.33 -5.55
C LYS A 41 12.18 -14.81 -5.78
N ILE A 42 11.21 -14.05 -5.31
CA ILE A 42 9.79 -14.38 -5.52
C ILE A 42 9.45 -14.36 -7.00
N GLN A 43 9.92 -13.35 -7.73
CA GLN A 43 9.66 -13.24 -9.16
C GLN A 43 10.24 -14.44 -9.93
N ARG A 44 11.40 -14.92 -9.53
CA ARG A 44 12.01 -16.11 -10.14
C ARG A 44 11.18 -17.37 -9.92
N LYS A 45 10.56 -17.48 -8.73
CA LYS A 45 9.73 -18.64 -8.39
C LYS A 45 8.32 -18.55 -8.95
N CYS A 46 7.85 -17.36 -9.23
CA CYS A 46 6.50 -17.10 -9.74
C CYS A 46 6.61 -16.29 -11.04
N PRO A 47 6.68 -16.97 -12.20
CA PRO A 47 6.84 -16.25 -13.48
C PRO A 47 5.71 -15.29 -13.83
N LEU A 48 4.51 -15.52 -13.29
CA LEU A 48 3.35 -14.67 -13.53
C LEU A 48 3.31 -13.47 -12.60
N CYS A 49 4.12 -13.45 -11.53
CA CYS A 49 4.23 -12.31 -10.64
C CYS A 49 5.12 -11.24 -11.27
N THR A 50 4.72 -9.98 -11.18
CA THR A 50 5.54 -8.88 -11.67
C THR A 50 6.24 -8.17 -10.50
N TYR A 51 7.46 -7.70 -10.74
CA TYR A 51 8.22 -6.97 -9.74
C TYR A 51 7.47 -5.72 -9.28
N ASN A 52 6.85 -4.99 -10.20
CA ASN A 52 6.05 -3.81 -9.87
C ASN A 52 4.90 -4.12 -8.92
N ASN A 53 4.17 -5.20 -9.17
CA ASN A 53 3.07 -5.59 -8.29
C ASN A 53 3.58 -6.01 -6.92
N LEU A 54 4.70 -6.73 -6.86
CA LEU A 54 5.31 -7.12 -5.59
C LEU A 54 5.72 -5.88 -4.78
N LYS A 55 6.33 -4.89 -5.42
CA LYS A 55 6.69 -3.63 -4.75
C LYS A 55 5.46 -2.88 -4.24
N LYS A 56 4.39 -2.85 -5.02
CA LYS A 56 3.14 -2.19 -4.61
C LYS A 56 2.52 -2.86 -3.38
N ILE A 57 2.50 -4.20 -3.36
CA ILE A 57 1.99 -4.95 -2.21
C ILE A 57 2.84 -4.67 -0.97
N ARG A 58 4.16 -4.67 -1.12
CA ARG A 58 5.06 -4.32 0.00
C ARG A 58 4.80 -2.90 0.50
N ALA A 59 4.61 -1.94 -0.40
CA ALA A 59 4.31 -0.56 -0.01
C ALA A 59 3.01 -0.47 0.78
N ILE A 60 1.97 -1.16 0.33
CA ILE A 60 0.69 -1.21 1.05
C ILE A 60 0.89 -1.80 2.45
N ALA A 61 1.68 -2.86 2.56
CA ALA A 61 1.98 -3.50 3.83
C ALA A 61 2.74 -2.56 4.77
N ILE A 62 3.70 -1.80 4.25
CA ILE A 62 4.45 -0.82 5.03
C ILE A 62 3.53 0.29 5.55
N PHE A 63 2.66 0.83 4.71
CA PHE A 63 1.69 1.84 5.14
C PHE A 63 0.78 1.30 6.24
N ARG A 64 0.33 0.07 6.12
CA ARG A 64 -0.52 -0.57 7.13
C ARG A 64 0.22 -0.73 8.46
N LYS A 65 1.45 -1.22 8.41
CA LYS A 65 2.26 -1.46 9.59
C LYS A 65 2.66 -0.17 10.30
N GLU A 66 3.18 0.81 9.55
CA GLU A 66 3.81 1.99 10.12
C GLU A 66 2.83 3.12 10.48
N ILE A 67 1.74 3.24 9.73
CA ILE A 67 0.81 4.37 9.85
C ILE A 67 -0.63 3.91 10.11
N ALA A 68 -0.89 2.62 10.00
CA ALA A 68 -2.23 2.03 10.14
C ALA A 68 -3.21 2.50 9.05
N ILE A 69 -2.70 2.72 7.84
CA ILE A 69 -3.52 3.01 6.67
C ILE A 69 -4.13 1.70 6.17
N SER A 70 -5.43 1.68 5.87
CA SER A 70 -6.07 0.46 5.35
C SER A 70 -5.53 0.11 3.95
N PRO A 71 -5.58 -1.17 3.54
CA PRO A 71 -5.09 -1.55 2.22
C PRO A 71 -5.78 -0.81 1.07
N SER A 72 -7.07 -0.58 1.13
CA SER A 72 -7.78 0.15 0.07
C SER A 72 -7.35 1.62 0.01
N GLN A 73 -7.14 2.25 1.16
CA GLN A 73 -6.66 3.63 1.22
C GLN A 73 -5.21 3.73 0.72
N ALA A 74 -4.36 2.76 1.10
CA ALA A 74 -2.97 2.73 0.63
C ALA A 74 -2.90 2.53 -0.89
N TYR A 75 -3.81 1.72 -1.45
CA TYR A 75 -3.91 1.52 -2.89
C TYR A 75 -4.17 2.84 -3.61
N LEU A 76 -5.08 3.67 -3.07
CA LEU A 76 -5.35 4.99 -3.63
C LEU A 76 -4.11 5.91 -3.55
N LEU A 77 -3.36 5.85 -2.45
CA LEU A 77 -2.12 6.61 -2.33
C LEU A 77 -1.12 6.21 -3.42
N LEU A 78 -1.00 4.93 -3.72
CA LEU A 78 -0.13 4.46 -4.80
C LEU A 78 -0.53 5.08 -6.14
N HIS A 79 -1.81 5.17 -6.42
CA HIS A 79 -2.30 5.80 -7.65
C HIS A 79 -2.04 7.30 -7.70
N CYS A 80 -1.84 7.93 -6.54
CA CYS A 80 -1.44 9.34 -6.46
C CYS A 80 0.08 9.53 -6.61
N GLY A 81 0.82 8.44 -6.80
CA GLY A 81 2.27 8.51 -6.88
C GLY A 81 2.97 8.42 -5.52
N ILE A 82 2.22 8.11 -4.46
CA ILE A 82 2.76 8.03 -3.10
C ILE A 82 3.04 6.56 -2.79
N GLY A 83 4.29 6.13 -2.96
CA GLY A 83 4.67 4.73 -2.80
C GLY A 83 5.61 4.46 -1.63
N SER A 84 5.88 5.44 -0.76
CA SER A 84 6.79 5.26 0.36
C SER A 84 6.47 6.23 1.49
N ILE A 85 7.00 5.92 2.67
CA ILE A 85 6.89 6.83 3.83
C ILE A 85 7.53 8.18 3.51
N LYS A 86 8.68 8.16 2.82
CA LYS A 86 9.36 9.38 2.42
C LYS A 86 8.49 10.25 1.51
N SER A 87 7.90 9.68 0.47
CA SER A 87 7.07 10.45 -0.45
C SER A 87 5.82 10.99 0.24
N LEU A 88 5.25 10.22 1.17
CA LEU A 88 4.12 10.70 1.97
C LEU A 88 4.53 11.88 2.86
N SER A 89 5.71 11.81 3.48
CA SER A 89 6.22 12.88 4.35
C SER A 89 6.44 14.20 3.61
N LEU A 90 6.67 14.14 2.31
CA LEU A 90 6.91 15.31 1.46
C LEU A 90 5.63 15.85 0.83
N SER A 91 4.51 15.19 1.03
CA SER A 91 3.22 15.57 0.45
C SER A 91 2.51 16.64 1.28
N THR A 92 1.57 17.35 0.65
CA THR A 92 0.69 18.28 1.36
C THR A 92 -0.72 17.70 1.43
N PRO A 93 -1.42 17.87 2.55
CA PRO A 93 -2.77 17.33 2.68
C PRO A 93 -3.75 17.85 1.63
N TYR A 94 -3.63 19.12 1.27
CA TYR A 94 -4.52 19.73 0.30
C TYR A 94 -4.40 19.10 -1.08
N GLU A 95 -3.17 18.93 -1.56
CA GLU A 95 -2.92 18.31 -2.86
C GLU A 95 -3.38 16.86 -2.90
N LEU A 96 -3.08 16.11 -1.84
CA LEU A 96 -3.49 14.72 -1.77
C LEU A 96 -5.00 14.57 -1.73
N GLU A 97 -5.70 15.42 -1.00
CA GLU A 97 -7.16 15.38 -0.94
C GLU A 97 -7.76 15.57 -2.33
N ARG A 98 -7.23 16.51 -3.09
CA ARG A 98 -7.69 16.75 -4.46
C ARG A 98 -7.45 15.55 -5.37
N LYS A 99 -6.25 14.99 -5.33
CA LYS A 99 -5.89 13.83 -6.16
C LYS A 99 -6.72 12.61 -5.82
N ILE A 100 -6.89 12.34 -4.54
CA ILE A 100 -7.67 11.20 -4.06
C ILE A 100 -9.14 11.33 -4.47
N GLY A 101 -9.71 12.52 -4.33
CA GLY A 101 -11.08 12.76 -4.75
C GLY A 101 -11.30 12.47 -6.23
N ARG A 102 -10.36 12.88 -7.08
CA ARG A 102 -10.44 12.60 -8.52
C ARG A 102 -10.36 11.09 -8.78
N LEU A 103 -9.45 10.40 -8.09
CA LEU A 103 -9.25 8.97 -8.30
C LEU A 103 -10.43 8.14 -7.80
N GLU A 104 -11.00 8.50 -6.67
CA GLU A 104 -12.17 7.79 -6.16
C GLU A 104 -13.32 7.85 -7.18
N ARG A 105 -13.53 9.01 -7.81
CA ARG A 105 -14.54 9.16 -8.85
C ARG A 105 -14.19 8.40 -10.12
N SER A 106 -12.93 8.47 -10.53
CA SER A 106 -12.45 7.84 -11.78
C SER A 106 -12.40 6.32 -11.67
N LEU A 107 -11.89 5.78 -10.57
CA LEU A 107 -11.71 4.35 -10.39
C LEU A 107 -12.92 3.68 -9.76
N ARG A 108 -13.87 4.45 -9.27
CA ARG A 108 -15.04 3.95 -8.55
C ARG A 108 -14.65 3.08 -7.35
N VAL A 109 -13.51 3.40 -6.72
CA VAL A 109 -13.04 2.70 -5.54
C VAL A 109 -13.65 3.36 -4.31
N LYS A 110 -14.28 2.55 -3.46
CA LYS A 110 -14.77 3.03 -2.18
C LYS A 110 -13.86 2.51 -1.08
N THR A 111 -13.39 3.43 -0.23
CA THR A 111 -12.65 3.07 0.97
C THR A 111 -13.63 2.85 2.11
N GLU A 112 -13.20 2.08 3.12
CA GLU A 112 -14.00 1.80 4.30
C GLU A 112 -14.36 3.07 5.06
N THR A 113 -13.46 4.05 5.06
CA THR A 113 -13.63 5.33 5.71
C THR A 113 -13.28 6.42 4.72
N GLU A 114 -14.05 7.49 4.72
CA GLU A 114 -13.77 8.62 3.86
C GLU A 114 -12.38 9.20 4.20
N ILE A 115 -11.59 9.47 3.17
CA ILE A 115 -10.27 10.07 3.32
C ILE A 115 -10.43 11.59 3.36
N THR A 116 -10.34 12.15 4.56
CA THR A 116 -10.53 13.59 4.78
C THR A 116 -9.18 14.30 4.87
N TYR A 117 -9.21 15.61 4.77
CA TYR A 117 -8.04 16.47 4.99
C TYR A 117 -7.39 16.18 6.35
N THR A 118 -8.20 16.05 7.40
CA THR A 118 -7.72 15.79 8.76
C THR A 118 -6.98 14.47 8.81
N LEU A 119 -7.53 13.42 8.18
CA LEU A 119 -6.89 12.11 8.16
C LEU A 119 -5.56 12.15 7.40
N LEU A 120 -5.52 12.83 6.26
CA LEU A 120 -4.29 12.98 5.48
C LEU A 120 -3.21 13.71 6.27
N LYS A 121 -3.61 14.75 7.00
CA LYS A 121 -2.69 15.49 7.87
C LYS A 121 -2.08 14.59 8.94
N ILE A 122 -2.89 13.71 9.54
CA ILE A 122 -2.41 12.75 10.53
C ILE A 122 -1.39 11.81 9.90
N TRP A 123 -1.69 11.25 8.73
CA TRP A 123 -0.79 10.33 8.03
C TRP A 123 0.54 10.99 7.68
N ILE A 124 0.47 12.20 7.12
CA ILE A 124 1.67 12.94 6.71
C ILE A 124 2.54 13.28 7.93
N ASN A 125 1.94 13.68 9.04
CA ASN A 125 2.67 13.99 10.27
C ASN A 125 3.34 12.73 10.84
N LYS A 126 2.67 11.59 10.82
CA LYS A 126 3.27 10.32 11.24
C LYS A 126 4.43 9.93 10.33
N ALA A 127 4.26 10.11 9.02
CA ALA A 127 5.32 9.83 8.05
C ALA A 127 6.54 10.70 8.29
N LYS A 128 6.34 11.98 8.59
CA LYS A 128 7.44 12.90 8.91
C LYS A 128 8.22 12.46 10.14
N LYS A 129 7.52 12.00 11.19
CA LYS A 129 8.17 11.50 12.39
C LYS A 129 9.01 10.26 12.11
N ILE A 130 8.46 9.33 11.35
CA ILE A 130 9.16 8.09 10.98
C ILE A 130 10.39 8.41 10.14
N TYR A 131 10.23 9.27 9.13
CA TYR A 131 11.32 9.63 8.22
C TYR A 131 12.48 10.34 8.95
N LYS A 132 12.16 11.18 9.93
CA LYS A 132 13.18 11.89 10.70
C LYS A 132 13.95 11.00 11.67
N SER A 133 13.35 9.90 12.12
CA SER A 133 14.01 9.00 13.08
C SER A 133 14.90 7.96 12.41
N ILE A 134 14.98 7.97 11.10
CA ILE A 134 15.88 7.09 10.35
C ILE A 134 17.26 7.80 10.18
#